data_3e978907e688ee55d1d6b9d64b8c8710
#
_entry.id   3e978907e688ee55d1d6b9d64b8c8710
#
_cell.length_a   1.000
_cell.length_b   1.000
_cell.length_c   1.000
_cell.angle_alpha   90.00
_cell.angle_beta   90.00
_cell.angle_gamma   90.00
#
_symmetry.space_group_name_H-M   'P 1'
#
loop_
_entity.id
_entity.type
_entity.pdbx_description
1 polymer ?
#
loop_
_entity_poly.entity_id
_entity_poly.type
_entity_poly.pdbx_seq_one_letter_code
_entity_poly.pdbx_strand_id
1 'polypeptide(L)'
;SSAASDVYKRQATNTVDHPLACIITSISLDHVEYLGDTIGKIAGEKAGIIKPQVPVIYDGHQPEASEVIEKRANELGSPAFALTEDMYEMQKNTREGIDFSFHCKYYNTVQLSIPYIAPYQMMNASLAFFTMEQLRDVHKIPLEKLIEGLKNTHWEGRMETVLPDVIVDGAHNADGVARFVETACHFGKEHPITLLFSAVADKDYEKMIRTVSEKIRPRAVVATEVGGSRVVPATELAEFFKEDGCEQVIAEANVGEAFEKALSLKGDGMLFCVGSLYLVGEIKEYLQKNPEA
;
A
#
# COMPACT_ATOMS: atom_id res chain seq x y z
N SER A 1 -2.04 -28.72 8.85
CA SER A 1 -2.29 -27.85 7.65
C SER A 1 -3.69 -27.26 7.61
N SER A 2 -4.73 -27.92 8.18
CA SER A 2 -6.10 -27.36 8.20
C SER A 2 -6.27 -26.16 9.17
N ALA A 3 -5.54 -26.13 10.27
CA ALA A 3 -5.66 -25.09 11.27
C ALA A 3 -5.12 -23.70 10.81
N ALA A 4 -4.07 -23.69 9.99
CA ALA A 4 -3.53 -22.42 9.45
C ALA A 4 -4.47 -21.80 8.41
N SER A 5 -5.08 -22.62 7.54
CA SER A 5 -6.13 -22.20 6.60
C SER A 5 -7.35 -21.61 7.32
N ASP A 6 -7.76 -22.18 8.46
CA ASP A 6 -8.89 -21.68 9.25
C ASP A 6 -8.60 -20.34 9.96
N VAL A 7 -7.35 -20.08 10.35
CA VAL A 7 -6.96 -18.80 10.97
C VAL A 7 -7.02 -17.66 9.96
N TYR A 8 -6.64 -17.87 8.69
CA TYR A 8 -6.74 -16.86 7.65
C TYR A 8 -8.16 -16.68 7.11
N LYS A 9 -8.95 -17.75 7.01
CA LYS A 9 -10.39 -17.71 6.67
C LYS A 9 -11.22 -16.96 7.72
N ARG A 10 -10.73 -16.90 8.95
CA ARG A 10 -11.31 -16.15 10.07
C ARG A 10 -10.49 -14.92 10.39
N GLN A 11 -10.22 -14.07 9.40
CA GLN A 11 -9.68 -12.74 9.69
C GLN A 11 -10.60 -12.04 10.71
N ALA A 12 -10.02 -11.27 11.63
CA ALA A 12 -10.76 -10.59 12.71
C ALA A 12 -11.99 -9.79 12.20
N THR A 13 -11.91 -9.27 10.98
CA THR A 13 -12.98 -8.54 10.30
C THR A 13 -14.11 -9.44 9.77
N ASN A 14 -13.90 -10.75 9.57
CA ASN A 14 -14.92 -11.68 9.07
C ASN A 14 -15.88 -12.19 10.16
N THR A 15 -15.73 -11.68 11.38
CA THR A 15 -16.66 -11.94 12.49
C THR A 15 -17.98 -11.19 12.38
N VAL A 16 -18.10 -10.23 11.46
CA VAL A 16 -19.33 -9.50 11.20
C VAL A 16 -20.27 -10.38 10.37
N ASP A 17 -21.37 -10.82 10.94
CA ASP A 17 -22.33 -11.74 10.29
C ASP A 17 -23.21 -11.03 9.27
N HIS A 18 -23.56 -9.77 9.51
CA HIS A 18 -24.45 -8.97 8.66
C HIS A 18 -23.82 -7.60 8.33
N PRO A 19 -22.75 -7.59 7.49
CA PRO A 19 -22.15 -6.33 7.05
C PRO A 19 -23.09 -5.64 6.03
N LEU A 20 -22.97 -4.32 5.89
CA LEU A 20 -23.69 -3.55 4.86
C LEU A 20 -23.17 -3.85 3.45
N ALA A 21 -21.88 -4.11 3.34
CA ALA A 21 -21.18 -4.51 2.12
C ALA A 21 -19.95 -5.30 2.45
N CYS A 22 -19.50 -6.13 1.50
CA CYS A 22 -18.19 -6.76 1.50
C CYS A 22 -17.31 -6.04 0.47
N ILE A 23 -16.07 -5.71 0.83
CA ILE A 23 -15.13 -5.04 -0.07
C ILE A 23 -13.91 -5.93 -0.23
N ILE A 24 -13.54 -6.24 -1.49
CA ILE A 24 -12.34 -6.99 -1.83
C ILE A 24 -11.44 -6.06 -2.65
N THR A 25 -10.32 -5.66 -2.06
CA THR A 25 -9.31 -4.83 -2.71
C THR A 25 -8.45 -5.66 -3.66
N SER A 26 -7.40 -5.07 -4.24
CA SER A 26 -6.52 -5.75 -5.20
C SER A 26 -6.03 -7.11 -4.69
N ILE A 27 -6.03 -8.09 -5.58
CA ILE A 27 -5.53 -9.44 -5.35
C ILE A 27 -4.23 -9.60 -6.11
N SER A 28 -3.18 -9.94 -5.37
CA SER A 28 -1.84 -10.24 -5.89
C SER A 28 -1.29 -11.50 -5.23
N LEU A 29 -0.18 -12.03 -5.75
CA LEU A 29 0.52 -13.15 -5.15
C LEU A 29 1.20 -12.71 -3.85
N ASP A 30 0.51 -12.87 -2.73
CA ASP A 30 1.01 -12.60 -1.39
C ASP A 30 0.60 -13.76 -0.46
N HIS A 31 1.42 -14.03 0.55
CA HIS A 31 1.20 -15.15 1.48
C HIS A 31 0.97 -16.51 0.78
N VAL A 32 1.74 -16.77 -0.28
CA VAL A 32 1.59 -17.94 -1.18
C VAL A 32 1.59 -19.25 -0.42
N GLU A 33 2.36 -19.35 0.66
CA GLU A 33 2.42 -20.54 1.53
C GLU A 33 1.07 -20.88 2.19
N TYR A 34 0.20 -19.89 2.41
CA TYR A 34 -1.06 -20.03 3.14
C TYR A 34 -2.29 -19.88 2.24
N LEU A 35 -2.27 -18.95 1.30
CA LEU A 35 -3.44 -18.61 0.48
C LEU A 35 -3.45 -19.31 -0.87
N GLY A 36 -2.33 -19.92 -1.26
CA GLY A 36 -2.17 -20.61 -2.55
C GLY A 36 -1.29 -19.84 -3.53
N ASP A 37 -0.89 -20.54 -4.58
CA ASP A 37 0.12 -20.16 -5.57
C ASP A 37 -0.48 -19.58 -6.87
N THR A 38 -1.79 -19.36 -6.91
CA THR A 38 -2.49 -18.73 -8.05
C THR A 38 -3.44 -17.64 -7.60
N ILE A 39 -3.67 -16.67 -8.49
CA ILE A 39 -4.64 -15.58 -8.26
C ILE A 39 -6.03 -16.13 -7.93
N GLY A 40 -6.49 -17.17 -8.64
CA GLY A 40 -7.80 -17.79 -8.39
C GLY A 40 -7.92 -18.42 -7.00
N LYS A 41 -6.87 -19.09 -6.49
CA LYS A 41 -6.88 -19.64 -5.12
C LYS A 41 -6.95 -18.52 -4.08
N ILE A 42 -6.14 -17.48 -4.22
CA ILE A 42 -6.14 -16.32 -3.32
C ILE A 42 -7.49 -15.61 -3.38
N ALA A 43 -8.06 -15.43 -4.59
CA ALA A 43 -9.40 -14.88 -4.77
C ALA A 43 -10.47 -15.70 -4.07
N GLY A 44 -10.39 -17.02 -4.13
CA GLY A 44 -11.30 -17.95 -3.43
C GLY A 44 -11.28 -17.76 -1.91
N GLU A 45 -10.09 -17.63 -1.31
CA GLU A 45 -9.95 -17.35 0.11
C GLU A 45 -10.51 -15.94 0.49
N LYS A 46 -10.23 -14.91 -0.33
CA LYS A 46 -10.75 -13.56 -0.12
C LYS A 46 -12.27 -13.49 -0.31
N ALA A 47 -12.82 -14.23 -1.28
CA ALA A 47 -14.27 -14.33 -1.50
C ALA A 47 -15.02 -15.00 -0.34
N GLY A 48 -14.31 -15.67 0.58
CA GLY A 48 -14.87 -16.20 1.82
C GLY A 48 -15.50 -15.17 2.76
N ILE A 49 -15.23 -13.87 2.58
CA ILE A 49 -15.88 -12.79 3.35
C ILE A 49 -17.30 -12.47 2.85
N ILE A 50 -17.66 -12.90 1.62
CA ILE A 50 -18.98 -12.59 1.03
C ILE A 50 -20.07 -13.28 1.86
N LYS A 51 -21.05 -12.50 2.29
CA LYS A 51 -22.20 -12.98 3.08
C LYS A 51 -23.45 -13.07 2.20
N PRO A 52 -24.38 -14.01 2.48
CA PRO A 52 -25.59 -14.16 1.68
C PRO A 52 -26.39 -12.87 1.54
N GLN A 53 -26.76 -12.51 0.31
CA GLN A 53 -27.55 -11.33 -0.05
C GLN A 53 -26.91 -9.97 0.30
N VAL A 54 -25.64 -9.96 0.72
CA VAL A 54 -24.86 -8.73 0.97
C VAL A 54 -24.09 -8.33 -0.28
N PRO A 55 -24.14 -7.07 -0.72
CA PRO A 55 -23.41 -6.63 -1.90
C PRO A 55 -21.90 -6.77 -1.69
N VAL A 56 -21.19 -7.22 -2.73
CA VAL A 56 -19.73 -7.23 -2.78
C VAL A 56 -19.25 -6.25 -3.84
N ILE A 57 -18.34 -5.35 -3.43
CA ILE A 57 -17.67 -4.40 -4.30
C ILE A 57 -16.19 -4.81 -4.34
N TYR A 58 -15.61 -4.92 -5.52
CA TYR A 58 -14.28 -5.50 -5.64
C TYR A 58 -13.48 -4.86 -6.77
N ASP A 59 -12.15 -4.98 -6.65
CA ASP A 59 -11.21 -4.61 -7.70
C ASP A 59 -11.31 -5.59 -8.88
N GLY A 60 -11.82 -5.09 -10.02
CA GLY A 60 -12.07 -5.87 -11.23
C GLY A 60 -10.90 -5.96 -12.21
N HIS A 61 -9.69 -5.44 -11.85
CA HIS A 61 -8.53 -5.43 -12.76
C HIS A 61 -7.94 -6.80 -13.06
N GLN A 62 -8.22 -7.81 -12.24
CA GLN A 62 -7.73 -9.17 -12.41
C GLN A 62 -8.88 -10.10 -12.86
N PRO A 63 -8.97 -10.48 -14.15
CA PRO A 63 -10.08 -11.28 -14.68
C PRO A 63 -10.28 -12.62 -13.96
N GLU A 64 -9.18 -13.34 -13.64
CA GLU A 64 -9.22 -14.61 -12.91
C GLU A 64 -9.83 -14.43 -11.50
N ALA A 65 -9.51 -13.34 -10.82
CA ALA A 65 -10.06 -13.03 -9.50
C ALA A 65 -11.54 -12.64 -9.61
N SER A 66 -11.90 -11.85 -10.61
CA SER A 66 -13.29 -11.43 -10.89
C SER A 66 -14.20 -12.61 -11.10
N GLU A 67 -13.80 -13.59 -11.92
CA GLU A 67 -14.58 -14.81 -12.18
C GLU A 67 -14.88 -15.58 -10.88
N VAL A 68 -13.88 -15.73 -10.00
CA VAL A 68 -14.03 -16.44 -8.71
C VAL A 68 -14.95 -15.68 -7.76
N ILE A 69 -14.80 -14.34 -7.68
CA ILE A 69 -15.62 -13.48 -6.81
C ILE A 69 -17.08 -13.50 -7.28
N GLU A 70 -17.32 -13.31 -8.58
CA GLU A 70 -18.67 -13.31 -9.17
C GLU A 70 -19.37 -14.66 -8.99
N LYS A 71 -18.66 -15.76 -9.24
CA LYS A 71 -19.18 -17.11 -8.99
C LYS A 71 -19.64 -17.26 -7.54
N ARG A 72 -18.79 -16.85 -6.60
CA ARG A 72 -19.11 -16.96 -5.16
C ARG A 72 -20.28 -16.07 -4.77
N ALA A 73 -20.33 -14.83 -5.30
CA ALA A 73 -21.44 -13.91 -5.08
C ALA A 73 -22.76 -14.49 -5.61
N ASN A 74 -22.77 -15.06 -6.81
CA ASN A 74 -23.94 -15.70 -7.40
C ASN A 74 -24.44 -16.88 -6.57
N GLU A 75 -23.54 -17.73 -6.06
CA GLU A 75 -23.90 -18.86 -5.15
C GLU A 75 -24.62 -18.37 -3.89
N LEU A 76 -24.31 -17.16 -3.41
CA LEU A 76 -24.87 -16.56 -2.19
C LEU A 76 -26.04 -15.61 -2.46
N GLY A 77 -26.44 -15.41 -3.73
CA GLY A 77 -27.45 -14.43 -4.13
C GLY A 77 -27.06 -13.00 -3.84
N SER A 78 -25.76 -12.70 -3.81
CA SER A 78 -25.18 -11.40 -3.48
C SER A 78 -24.94 -10.58 -4.75
N PRO A 79 -25.39 -9.31 -4.82
CA PRO A 79 -25.02 -8.41 -5.91
C PRO A 79 -23.50 -8.19 -5.93
N ALA A 80 -22.88 -8.31 -7.12
CA ALA A 80 -21.44 -8.10 -7.31
C ALA A 80 -21.19 -6.87 -8.20
N PHE A 81 -20.27 -6.00 -7.77
CA PHE A 81 -19.92 -4.75 -8.44
C PHE A 81 -18.41 -4.65 -8.62
N ALA A 82 -17.94 -4.79 -9.86
CA ALA A 82 -16.54 -4.64 -10.22
C ALA A 82 -16.18 -3.17 -10.40
N LEU A 83 -15.08 -2.73 -9.80
CA LEU A 83 -14.42 -1.49 -10.16
C LEU A 83 -13.50 -1.75 -11.34
N THR A 84 -13.71 -1.08 -12.47
CA THR A 84 -12.94 -1.23 -13.72
C THR A 84 -12.08 -0.01 -14.02
N GLU A 85 -11.05 -0.15 -14.88
CA GLU A 85 -10.12 0.94 -15.21
C GLU A 85 -10.77 2.16 -15.85
N ASP A 86 -11.85 1.94 -16.63
CA ASP A 86 -12.59 3.00 -17.31
C ASP A 86 -13.45 3.85 -16.36
N MET A 87 -13.60 3.43 -15.10
CA MET A 87 -14.37 4.17 -14.11
C MET A 87 -13.61 5.33 -13.46
N TYR A 88 -12.29 5.42 -13.59
CA TYR A 88 -11.51 6.52 -13.01
C TYR A 88 -10.31 6.90 -13.88
N GLU A 89 -10.00 8.21 -13.90
CA GLU A 89 -8.93 8.76 -14.73
C GLU A 89 -8.14 9.80 -13.94
N MET A 90 -6.81 9.61 -13.87
CA MET A 90 -5.91 10.56 -13.23
C MET A 90 -5.83 11.86 -14.04
N GLN A 91 -6.08 12.99 -13.37
CA GLN A 91 -5.98 14.34 -13.94
C GLN A 91 -4.62 14.96 -13.57
N LYS A 92 -4.21 14.79 -12.32
CA LYS A 92 -2.99 15.38 -11.79
C LYS A 92 -2.39 14.54 -10.67
N ASN A 93 -1.07 14.38 -10.67
CA ASN A 93 -0.32 13.80 -9.55
C ASN A 93 0.80 14.73 -9.13
N THR A 94 0.76 15.21 -7.90
CA THR A 94 1.74 16.13 -7.32
C THR A 94 2.21 15.62 -5.96
N ARG A 95 3.16 16.32 -5.35
CA ARG A 95 3.61 16.03 -3.97
C ARG A 95 2.52 16.26 -2.91
N GLU A 96 1.46 16.99 -3.25
CA GLU A 96 0.36 17.32 -2.35
C GLU A 96 -0.79 16.30 -2.44
N GLY A 97 -0.84 15.53 -3.54
CA GLY A 97 -1.87 14.54 -3.75
C GLY A 97 -2.22 14.28 -5.21
N ILE A 98 -3.28 13.51 -5.40
CA ILE A 98 -3.81 13.11 -6.71
C ILE A 98 -5.20 13.69 -6.88
N ASP A 99 -5.41 14.40 -8.01
CA ASP A 99 -6.72 14.78 -8.52
C ASP A 99 -7.12 13.81 -9.65
N PHE A 100 -8.35 13.32 -9.63
CA PHE A 100 -8.85 12.38 -10.61
C PHE A 100 -10.36 12.52 -10.82
N SER A 101 -10.84 12.10 -11.99
CA SER A 101 -12.27 11.95 -12.24
C SER A 101 -12.72 10.52 -11.93
N PHE A 102 -13.92 10.38 -11.40
CA PHE A 102 -14.59 9.10 -11.20
C PHE A 102 -15.91 9.07 -11.97
N HIS A 103 -16.08 8.06 -12.83
CA HIS A 103 -17.27 7.88 -13.67
C HIS A 103 -18.14 6.79 -13.06
N CYS A 104 -19.33 7.15 -12.66
CA CYS A 104 -20.25 6.22 -12.03
C CYS A 104 -21.70 6.40 -12.52
N LYS A 105 -22.49 5.42 -12.26
CA LYS A 105 -23.86 5.38 -12.80
C LYS A 105 -24.77 6.44 -12.17
N TYR A 106 -24.61 6.71 -10.87
CA TYR A 106 -25.54 7.56 -10.13
C TYR A 106 -25.17 9.05 -10.20
N TYR A 107 -23.90 9.37 -10.00
CA TYR A 107 -23.44 10.77 -9.98
C TYR A 107 -22.84 11.23 -11.31
N ASN A 108 -22.81 10.38 -12.34
CA ASN A 108 -22.12 10.59 -13.61
C ASN A 108 -20.60 10.72 -13.42
N THR A 109 -20.06 11.93 -13.62
CA THR A 109 -18.64 12.21 -13.43
C THR A 109 -18.45 13.07 -12.20
N VAL A 110 -17.63 12.62 -11.25
CA VAL A 110 -17.29 13.32 -10.03
C VAL A 110 -15.80 13.62 -10.03
N GLN A 111 -15.43 14.86 -9.66
CA GLN A 111 -14.02 15.22 -9.44
C GLN A 111 -13.66 14.92 -8.00
N LEU A 112 -12.62 14.12 -7.82
CA LEU A 112 -12.13 13.64 -6.54
C LEU A 112 -10.68 14.07 -6.33
N SER A 113 -10.31 14.29 -5.08
CA SER A 113 -8.94 14.57 -4.66
C SER A 113 -8.58 13.72 -3.45
N ILE A 114 -7.37 13.20 -3.41
CA ILE A 114 -6.83 12.45 -2.27
C ILE A 114 -5.45 12.99 -1.89
N PRO A 115 -5.11 13.07 -0.60
CA PRO A 115 -3.81 13.56 -0.13
C PRO A 115 -2.74 12.46 -0.16
N TYR A 116 -2.73 11.66 -1.24
CA TYR A 116 -1.77 10.58 -1.46
C TYR A 116 -1.08 10.77 -2.80
N ILE A 117 0.20 10.45 -2.84
CA ILE A 117 1.04 10.58 -4.03
C ILE A 117 1.17 9.29 -4.84
N ALA A 118 0.79 8.15 -4.25
CA ALA A 118 0.89 6.84 -4.89
C ALA A 118 -0.31 6.55 -5.81
N PRO A 119 -0.10 6.25 -7.10
CA PRO A 119 -1.18 6.00 -8.05
C PRO A 119 -2.18 4.91 -7.63
N TYR A 120 -1.72 3.86 -6.95
CA TYR A 120 -2.60 2.80 -6.45
C TYR A 120 -3.62 3.27 -5.41
N GLN A 121 -3.38 4.39 -4.74
CA GLN A 121 -4.34 4.98 -3.80
C GLN A 121 -5.55 5.59 -4.51
N MET A 122 -5.41 5.99 -5.78
CA MET A 122 -6.54 6.41 -6.60
C MET A 122 -7.54 5.26 -6.78
N MET A 123 -7.05 4.05 -7.08
CA MET A 123 -7.90 2.85 -7.16
C MET A 123 -8.58 2.55 -5.82
N ASN A 124 -7.84 2.60 -4.71
CA ASN A 124 -8.40 2.38 -3.37
C ASN A 124 -9.48 3.41 -3.02
N ALA A 125 -9.25 4.68 -3.33
CA ALA A 125 -10.23 5.76 -3.13
C ALA A 125 -11.46 5.58 -4.02
N SER A 126 -11.26 5.18 -5.28
CA SER A 126 -12.33 4.86 -6.21
C SER A 126 -13.19 3.71 -5.70
N LEU A 127 -12.57 2.65 -5.17
CA LEU A 127 -13.29 1.51 -4.59
C LEU A 127 -14.11 1.93 -3.35
N ALA A 128 -13.56 2.79 -2.50
CA ALA A 128 -14.25 3.34 -1.35
C ALA A 128 -15.46 4.21 -1.78
N PHE A 129 -15.25 5.13 -2.74
CA PHE A 129 -16.32 5.98 -3.27
C PHE A 129 -17.42 5.14 -3.94
N PHE A 130 -17.05 4.17 -4.77
CA PHE A 130 -17.96 3.26 -5.45
C PHE A 130 -18.81 2.44 -4.46
N THR A 131 -18.19 2.00 -3.35
CA THR A 131 -18.91 1.34 -2.27
C THR A 131 -19.98 2.25 -1.68
N MET A 132 -19.64 3.50 -1.40
CA MET A 132 -20.61 4.47 -0.86
C MET A 132 -21.74 4.79 -1.85
N GLU A 133 -21.45 4.82 -3.14
CA GLU A 133 -22.47 4.94 -4.18
C GLU A 133 -23.47 3.77 -4.14
N GLN A 134 -22.98 2.53 -4.01
CA GLN A 134 -23.84 1.35 -3.92
C GLN A 134 -24.69 1.35 -2.64
N LEU A 135 -24.20 1.96 -1.55
CA LEU A 135 -24.90 2.06 -0.27
C LEU A 135 -25.77 3.33 -0.12
N ARG A 136 -25.90 4.17 -1.14
CA ARG A 136 -26.61 5.47 -1.07
C ARG A 136 -28.08 5.36 -0.64
N ASP A 137 -28.76 4.26 -0.96
CA ASP A 137 -30.15 4.05 -0.59
C ASP A 137 -30.30 3.67 0.89
N VAL A 138 -29.25 3.13 1.48
CA VAL A 138 -29.18 2.77 2.92
C VAL A 138 -28.66 3.95 3.74
N HIS A 139 -27.59 4.61 3.25
CA HIS A 139 -26.94 5.74 3.89
C HIS A 139 -26.98 6.97 2.98
N LYS A 140 -27.89 7.90 3.27
CA LYS A 140 -28.06 9.14 2.50
C LYS A 140 -26.98 10.17 2.88
N ILE A 141 -25.72 9.85 2.56
CA ILE A 141 -24.62 10.79 2.77
C ILE A 141 -24.57 11.75 1.57
N PRO A 142 -24.58 13.07 1.80
CA PRO A 142 -24.44 14.05 0.71
C PRO A 142 -23.13 13.85 -0.05
N LEU A 143 -23.17 14.03 -1.38
CA LEU A 143 -22.01 13.87 -2.26
C LEU A 143 -20.81 14.71 -1.80
N GLU A 144 -21.06 15.95 -1.39
CA GLU A 144 -20.03 16.86 -0.89
C GLU A 144 -19.30 16.32 0.33
N LYS A 145 -19.99 15.56 1.19
CA LYS A 145 -19.39 14.93 2.36
C LYS A 145 -18.54 13.70 2.00
N LEU A 146 -18.91 12.97 0.94
CA LEU A 146 -18.07 11.88 0.42
C LEU A 146 -16.78 12.43 -0.19
N ILE A 147 -16.87 13.50 -0.98
CA ILE A 147 -15.71 14.19 -1.56
C ILE A 147 -14.80 14.75 -0.46
N GLU A 148 -15.38 15.45 0.53
CA GLU A 148 -14.65 15.98 1.66
C GLU A 148 -13.96 14.88 2.48
N GLY A 149 -14.62 13.74 2.70
CA GLY A 149 -14.07 12.58 3.40
C GLY A 149 -12.85 12.00 2.71
N LEU A 150 -12.88 11.84 1.38
CA LEU A 150 -11.73 11.38 0.61
C LEU A 150 -10.57 12.38 0.65
N LYS A 151 -10.87 13.67 0.47
CA LYS A 151 -9.86 14.74 0.52
C LYS A 151 -9.15 14.84 1.87
N ASN A 152 -9.84 14.54 2.96
CA ASN A 152 -9.31 14.62 4.33
C ASN A 152 -8.88 13.26 4.88
N THR A 153 -8.90 12.21 4.05
CA THR A 153 -8.48 10.88 4.47
C THR A 153 -6.97 10.87 4.78
N HIS A 154 -6.61 10.20 5.87
CA HIS A 154 -5.22 9.99 6.24
C HIS A 154 -4.98 8.54 6.61
N TRP A 155 -3.90 7.96 6.10
CA TRP A 155 -3.48 6.60 6.41
C TRP A 155 -1.97 6.54 6.62
N GLU A 156 -1.58 6.28 7.83
CA GLU A 156 -0.17 6.29 8.24
C GLU A 156 0.65 5.22 7.50
N GLY A 157 1.88 5.59 7.12
CA GLY A 157 2.84 4.69 6.52
C GLY A 157 2.46 4.19 5.12
N ARG A 158 1.67 4.95 4.36
CA ARG A 158 1.38 4.69 2.95
C ARG A 158 1.78 5.88 2.08
N MET A 159 3.04 5.93 1.67
CA MET A 159 3.63 7.07 0.98
C MET A 159 3.30 8.39 1.70
N GLU A 160 3.43 8.34 3.02
CA GLU A 160 3.12 9.46 3.92
C GLU A 160 4.29 10.44 3.96
N THR A 161 4.02 11.70 3.66
CA THR A 161 5.01 12.79 3.84
C THR A 161 5.06 13.17 5.32
N VAL A 162 6.19 12.94 5.98
CA VAL A 162 6.39 13.21 7.40
C VAL A 162 7.18 14.50 7.66
N LEU A 163 8.03 14.88 6.72
CA LEU A 163 8.75 16.17 6.67
C LEU A 163 8.85 16.62 5.20
N PRO A 164 9.23 17.87 4.89
CA PRO A 164 9.44 18.29 3.51
C PRO A 164 10.41 17.36 2.77
N ASP A 165 9.94 16.78 1.67
CA ASP A 165 10.68 15.82 0.84
C ASP A 165 11.16 14.55 1.58
N VAL A 166 10.46 14.16 2.66
CA VAL A 166 10.68 12.92 3.42
C VAL A 166 9.41 12.11 3.46
N ILE A 167 9.45 10.94 2.86
CA ILE A 167 8.30 10.05 2.67
C ILE A 167 8.56 8.71 3.35
N VAL A 168 7.60 8.23 4.13
CA VAL A 168 7.63 6.92 4.75
C VAL A 168 6.62 5.99 4.10
N ASP A 169 7.02 4.74 3.84
CA ASP A 169 6.14 3.71 3.29
C ASP A 169 6.35 2.35 3.95
N GLY A 170 5.27 1.70 4.29
CA GLY A 170 5.27 0.39 4.95
C GLY A 170 5.37 -0.80 3.99
N ALA A 171 5.81 -0.61 2.73
CA ALA A 171 6.07 -1.71 1.81
C ALA A 171 7.13 -2.66 2.39
N HIS A 172 6.78 -3.95 2.50
CA HIS A 172 7.58 -4.97 3.19
C HIS A 172 7.53 -6.34 2.50
N ASN A 173 7.01 -6.40 1.29
CA ASN A 173 6.98 -7.58 0.43
C ASN A 173 7.19 -7.17 -1.03
N ALA A 174 7.38 -8.14 -1.92
CA ALA A 174 7.71 -7.88 -3.32
C ALA A 174 6.66 -7.02 -4.05
N ASP A 175 5.35 -7.25 -3.83
CA ASP A 175 4.26 -6.47 -4.45
C ASP A 175 4.23 -5.04 -3.91
N GLY A 176 4.32 -4.86 -2.58
CA GLY A 176 4.39 -3.54 -1.94
C GLY A 176 5.58 -2.73 -2.45
N VAL A 177 6.77 -3.36 -2.53
CA VAL A 177 7.98 -2.70 -3.05
C VAL A 177 7.84 -2.35 -4.52
N ALA A 178 7.21 -3.18 -5.35
CA ALA A 178 6.96 -2.85 -6.76
C ALA A 178 6.11 -1.58 -6.90
N ARG A 179 5.04 -1.44 -6.12
CA ARG A 179 4.18 -0.24 -6.08
C ARG A 179 4.91 0.99 -5.51
N PHE A 180 5.71 0.79 -4.48
CA PHE A 180 6.59 1.83 -3.94
C PHE A 180 7.55 2.35 -5.00
N VAL A 181 8.24 1.44 -5.71
CA VAL A 181 9.20 1.77 -6.77
C VAL A 181 8.55 2.57 -7.90
N GLU A 182 7.34 2.20 -8.34
CA GLU A 182 6.59 2.93 -9.35
C GLU A 182 6.41 4.41 -8.95
N THR A 183 6.01 4.63 -7.70
CA THR A 183 5.80 5.98 -7.17
C THR A 183 7.14 6.73 -7.00
N ALA A 184 8.14 6.09 -6.40
CA ALA A 184 9.45 6.70 -6.17
C ALA A 184 10.14 7.07 -7.49
N CYS A 185 10.05 6.23 -8.53
CA CYS A 185 10.60 6.53 -9.85
C CYS A 185 9.90 7.71 -10.54
N HIS A 186 8.61 7.96 -10.27
CA HIS A 186 7.92 9.13 -10.80
C HIS A 186 8.59 10.43 -10.31
N PHE A 187 8.85 10.52 -9.01
CA PHE A 187 9.49 11.69 -8.39
C PHE A 187 11.01 11.72 -8.62
N GLY A 188 11.66 10.57 -8.73
CA GLY A 188 13.10 10.42 -8.98
C GLY A 188 13.58 10.94 -10.34
N LYS A 189 12.67 11.22 -11.27
CA LYS A 189 13.02 11.86 -12.56
C LYS A 189 13.54 13.28 -12.39
N GLU A 190 13.09 13.98 -11.35
CA GLU A 190 13.40 15.39 -11.11
C GLU A 190 14.33 15.58 -9.91
N HIS A 191 14.40 14.60 -9.01
CA HIS A 191 15.12 14.72 -7.74
C HIS A 191 15.96 13.45 -7.44
N PRO A 192 17.21 13.60 -6.99
CA PRO A 192 18.00 12.47 -6.53
C PRO A 192 17.34 11.84 -5.28
N ILE A 193 17.32 10.50 -5.24
CA ILE A 193 16.68 9.75 -4.16
C ILE A 193 17.73 9.23 -3.19
N THR A 194 17.50 9.45 -1.90
CA THR A 194 18.16 8.77 -0.78
C THR A 194 17.17 7.77 -0.17
N LEU A 195 17.65 6.60 0.23
CA LEU A 195 16.82 5.60 0.90
C LEU A 195 17.28 5.39 2.34
N LEU A 196 16.32 5.27 3.26
CA LEU A 196 16.46 4.61 4.54
C LEU A 196 15.70 3.29 4.46
N PHE A 197 16.41 2.18 4.64
CA PHE A 197 15.84 0.85 4.41
C PHE A 197 16.02 -0.06 5.61
N SER A 198 14.99 -0.82 5.93
CA SER A 198 15.07 -1.95 6.85
C SER A 198 14.21 -3.12 6.37
N ALA A 199 14.45 -4.30 6.89
CA ALA A 199 13.63 -5.46 6.61
C ALA A 199 13.53 -6.39 7.82
N VAL A 200 12.60 -7.34 7.76
CA VAL A 200 12.46 -8.43 8.72
C VAL A 200 12.78 -9.78 8.05
N ALA A 201 13.38 -10.69 8.79
CA ALA A 201 13.98 -11.93 8.29
C ALA A 201 13.00 -12.93 7.63
N ASP A 202 11.69 -12.81 7.88
CA ASP A 202 10.65 -13.65 7.26
C ASP A 202 10.17 -13.13 5.89
N LYS A 203 10.83 -12.10 5.35
CA LYS A 203 10.53 -11.51 4.04
C LYS A 203 11.67 -11.76 3.06
N ASP A 204 11.34 -11.77 1.78
CA ASP A 204 12.31 -11.87 0.68
C ASP A 204 12.99 -10.49 0.46
N TYR A 205 13.79 -10.06 1.46
CA TYR A 205 14.43 -8.75 1.46
C TYR A 205 15.51 -8.63 0.38
N GLU A 206 16.18 -9.71 0.00
CA GLU A 206 17.15 -9.70 -1.10
C GLU A 206 16.48 -9.27 -2.41
N LYS A 207 15.32 -9.87 -2.73
CA LYS A 207 14.54 -9.49 -3.90
C LYS A 207 14.02 -8.06 -3.82
N MET A 208 13.61 -7.61 -2.63
CA MET A 208 13.18 -6.23 -2.40
C MET A 208 14.33 -5.26 -2.67
N ILE A 209 15.53 -5.53 -2.12
CA ILE A 209 16.73 -4.70 -2.31
C ILE A 209 17.11 -4.64 -3.78
N ARG A 210 17.18 -5.79 -4.46
CA ARG A 210 17.47 -5.84 -5.90
C ARG A 210 16.49 -5.00 -6.71
N THR A 211 15.18 -5.12 -6.44
CA THR A 211 14.16 -4.35 -7.16
C THR A 211 14.35 -2.85 -6.97
N VAL A 212 14.64 -2.41 -5.75
CA VAL A 212 14.87 -1.01 -5.42
C VAL A 212 16.15 -0.49 -6.07
N SER A 213 17.25 -1.25 -5.96
CA SER A 213 18.58 -0.87 -6.51
C SER A 213 18.53 -0.73 -8.04
N GLU A 214 17.93 -1.70 -8.74
CA GLU A 214 17.85 -1.69 -10.20
C GLU A 214 16.94 -0.59 -10.74
N LYS A 215 15.80 -0.36 -10.11
CA LYS A 215 14.75 0.52 -10.64
C LYS A 215 14.89 1.98 -10.21
N ILE A 216 15.21 2.22 -8.93
CA ILE A 216 15.34 3.58 -8.39
C ILE A 216 16.75 4.12 -8.60
N ARG A 217 17.78 3.27 -8.46
CA ARG A 217 19.20 3.67 -8.51
C ARG A 217 19.48 4.81 -7.52
N PRO A 218 19.28 4.57 -6.22
CA PRO A 218 19.38 5.61 -5.23
C PRO A 218 20.78 6.20 -5.18
N ARG A 219 20.88 7.52 -4.96
CA ARG A 219 22.16 8.23 -4.78
C ARG A 219 22.88 7.76 -3.52
N ALA A 220 22.14 7.49 -2.47
CA ALA A 220 22.65 6.99 -1.21
C ALA A 220 21.62 6.07 -0.54
N VAL A 221 22.13 5.11 0.24
CA VAL A 221 21.32 4.20 1.06
C VAL A 221 21.86 4.19 2.48
N VAL A 222 20.95 4.31 3.45
CA VAL A 222 21.22 3.99 4.85
C VAL A 222 20.41 2.76 5.19
N ALA A 223 21.08 1.65 5.51
CA ALA A 223 20.47 0.43 5.99
C ALA A 223 20.39 0.45 7.51
N THR A 224 19.24 0.09 8.09
CA THR A 224 19.03 0.12 9.54
C THR A 224 18.30 -1.12 10.04
N GLU A 225 18.38 -1.37 11.33
CA GLU A 225 17.69 -2.45 12.02
C GLU A 225 16.37 -1.94 12.60
N VAL A 226 15.34 -2.78 12.60
CA VAL A 226 14.09 -2.51 13.32
C VAL A 226 13.96 -3.46 14.49
N GLY A 227 13.39 -3.00 15.60
CA GLY A 227 13.27 -3.79 16.81
C GLY A 227 12.47 -5.09 16.63
N GLY A 228 12.76 -6.10 17.47
CA GLY A 228 12.00 -7.35 17.52
C GLY A 228 12.85 -8.61 17.32
N SER A 229 12.19 -9.77 17.30
CA SER A 229 12.83 -11.09 17.20
C SER A 229 13.24 -11.50 15.77
N ARG A 230 12.87 -10.71 14.76
CA ARG A 230 13.10 -11.00 13.32
C ARG A 230 14.01 -9.96 12.68
N VAL A 231 14.97 -9.49 13.43
CA VAL A 231 15.94 -8.47 12.97
C VAL A 231 16.79 -9.02 11.83
N VAL A 232 16.97 -8.25 10.78
CA VAL A 232 18.06 -8.42 9.81
C VAL A 232 19.11 -7.36 10.13
N PRO A 233 20.39 -7.74 10.34
CA PRO A 233 21.45 -6.78 10.67
C PRO A 233 21.61 -5.70 9.59
N ALA A 234 21.78 -4.44 10.01
CA ALA A 234 22.01 -3.32 9.10
C ALA A 234 23.21 -3.54 8.17
N THR A 235 24.25 -4.20 8.68
CA THR A 235 25.45 -4.56 7.91
C THR A 235 25.13 -5.54 6.79
N GLU A 236 24.28 -6.53 7.04
CA GLU A 236 23.85 -7.51 6.04
C GLU A 236 23.02 -6.85 4.93
N LEU A 237 22.03 -6.03 5.29
CA LEU A 237 21.27 -5.26 4.31
C LEU A 237 22.15 -4.34 3.47
N ALA A 238 23.14 -3.68 4.10
CA ALA A 238 24.08 -2.80 3.42
C ALA A 238 24.99 -3.56 2.43
N GLU A 239 25.35 -4.81 2.72
CA GLU A 239 26.14 -5.65 1.82
C GLU A 239 25.32 -5.97 0.53
N PHE A 240 24.07 -6.38 0.65
CA PHE A 240 23.20 -6.62 -0.51
C PHE A 240 23.05 -5.37 -1.39
N PHE A 241 22.88 -4.18 -0.80
CA PHE A 241 22.80 -2.94 -1.58
C PHE A 241 24.10 -2.65 -2.35
N LYS A 242 25.28 -2.94 -1.75
CA LYS A 242 26.58 -2.78 -2.43
C LYS A 242 26.76 -3.79 -3.56
N GLU A 243 26.36 -5.05 -3.33
CA GLU A 243 26.39 -6.10 -4.35
C GLU A 243 25.50 -5.76 -5.56
N ASP A 244 24.36 -5.12 -5.32
CA ASP A 244 23.43 -4.64 -6.35
C ASP A 244 23.85 -3.27 -6.96
N GLY A 245 25.07 -2.80 -6.68
CA GLY A 245 25.71 -1.67 -7.35
C GLY A 245 25.42 -0.29 -6.76
N CYS A 246 24.90 -0.19 -5.54
CA CYS A 246 24.77 1.09 -4.86
C CYS A 246 26.13 1.58 -4.36
N GLU A 247 26.56 2.76 -4.82
CA GLU A 247 27.91 3.29 -4.50
C GLU A 247 28.05 3.83 -3.09
N GLN A 248 27.02 4.52 -2.59
CA GLN A 248 27.04 5.14 -1.27
C GLN A 248 26.07 4.42 -0.33
N VAL A 249 26.60 3.49 0.48
CA VAL A 249 25.80 2.67 1.40
C VAL A 249 26.40 2.76 2.81
N ILE A 250 25.55 3.10 3.79
CA ILE A 250 25.88 3.17 5.21
C ILE A 250 25.05 2.15 5.97
N ALA A 251 25.67 1.42 6.88
CA ALA A 251 24.96 0.60 7.86
C ALA A 251 24.93 1.35 9.21
N GLU A 252 23.75 1.50 9.78
CA GLU A 252 23.52 2.12 11.07
C GLU A 252 22.39 1.39 11.81
N ALA A 253 22.71 0.76 12.92
CA ALA A 253 21.75 -0.09 13.63
C ALA A 253 20.61 0.72 14.30
N ASN A 254 20.95 1.91 14.85
CA ASN A 254 19.96 2.74 15.52
C ASN A 254 19.11 3.52 14.51
N VAL A 255 17.78 3.34 14.54
CA VAL A 255 16.86 3.96 13.58
C VAL A 255 16.92 5.49 13.63
N GLY A 256 17.02 6.11 14.81
CA GLY A 256 17.09 7.57 14.95
C GLY A 256 18.37 8.13 14.32
N GLU A 257 19.53 7.53 14.63
CA GLU A 257 20.82 7.92 14.04
C GLU A 257 20.85 7.65 12.52
N ALA A 258 20.26 6.53 12.09
CA ALA A 258 20.13 6.19 10.67
C ALA A 258 19.26 7.22 9.92
N PHE A 259 18.16 7.66 10.54
CA PHE A 259 17.27 8.67 9.98
C PHE A 259 17.99 10.02 9.83
N GLU A 260 18.73 10.46 10.84
CA GLU A 260 19.54 11.69 10.78
C GLU A 260 20.61 11.64 9.68
N LYS A 261 21.31 10.50 9.56
CA LYS A 261 22.28 10.28 8.48
C LYS A 261 21.62 10.36 7.11
N ALA A 262 20.44 9.72 6.96
CA ALA A 262 19.69 9.75 5.73
C ALA A 262 19.19 11.17 5.39
N LEU A 263 18.73 11.94 6.37
CA LEU A 263 18.36 13.36 6.20
C LEU A 263 19.55 14.20 5.70
N SER A 264 20.71 14.01 6.30
CA SER A 264 21.93 14.70 5.89
C SER A 264 22.34 14.36 4.45
N LEU A 265 22.21 13.08 4.05
CA LEU A 265 22.54 12.61 2.70
C LEU A 265 21.50 13.02 1.65
N LYS A 266 20.28 13.26 2.06
CA LYS A 266 19.18 13.70 1.18
C LYS A 266 19.53 15.00 0.45
N GLY A 267 20.14 15.97 1.14
CA GLY A 267 20.42 17.29 0.58
C GLY A 267 19.16 17.95 0.01
N ASP A 268 19.21 18.36 -1.26
CA ASP A 268 18.11 18.94 -2.05
C ASP A 268 17.19 17.89 -2.72
N GLY A 269 17.51 16.61 -2.54
CA GLY A 269 16.74 15.48 -3.08
C GLY A 269 15.56 15.06 -2.20
N MET A 270 15.11 13.83 -2.42
CA MET A 270 14.06 13.19 -1.64
C MET A 270 14.61 12.05 -0.79
N LEU A 271 14.06 11.89 0.41
CA LEU A 271 14.30 10.74 1.29
C LEU A 271 13.06 9.86 1.29
N PHE A 272 13.25 8.59 0.95
CA PHE A 272 12.23 7.56 1.16
C PHE A 272 12.68 6.58 2.24
N CYS A 273 11.79 6.31 3.21
CA CYS A 273 12.01 5.34 4.27
C CYS A 273 11.07 4.16 4.03
N VAL A 274 11.60 2.95 3.78
CA VAL A 274 10.83 1.82 3.28
C VAL A 274 11.40 0.48 3.74
N GLY A 275 10.60 -0.59 3.61
CA GLY A 275 10.98 -1.97 3.83
C GLY A 275 10.34 -2.61 5.06
N SER A 276 9.80 -1.81 5.99
CA SER A 276 9.11 -2.32 7.17
C SER A 276 8.12 -1.32 7.76
N LEU A 277 6.95 -1.81 8.20
CA LEU A 277 6.02 -1.00 9.00
C LEU A 277 6.60 -0.64 10.38
N TYR A 278 7.50 -1.45 10.93
CA TYR A 278 8.19 -1.12 12.18
C TYR A 278 9.09 0.09 12.00
N LEU A 279 9.81 0.19 10.87
CA LEU A 279 10.62 1.37 10.54
C LEU A 279 9.78 2.64 10.53
N VAL A 280 8.61 2.61 9.90
CA VAL A 280 7.67 3.75 9.87
C VAL A 280 7.28 4.14 11.29
N GLY A 281 6.93 3.17 12.14
CA GLY A 281 6.57 3.43 13.54
C GLY A 281 7.71 4.08 14.33
N GLU A 282 8.93 3.55 14.22
CA GLU A 282 10.10 4.06 14.94
C GLU A 282 10.51 5.47 14.47
N ILE A 283 10.42 5.76 13.16
CA ILE A 283 10.66 7.12 12.63
C ILE A 283 9.62 8.11 13.17
N LYS A 284 8.35 7.75 13.17
CA LYS A 284 7.28 8.62 13.69
C LYS A 284 7.45 8.87 15.20
N GLU A 285 7.83 7.85 15.96
CA GLU A 285 8.15 8.00 17.39
C GLU A 285 9.37 8.91 17.60
N TYR A 286 10.40 8.76 16.75
CA TYR A 286 11.59 9.61 16.78
C TYR A 286 11.24 11.08 16.53
N LEU A 287 10.44 11.38 15.51
CA LEU A 287 9.99 12.73 15.18
C LEU A 287 9.11 13.36 16.26
N GLN A 288 8.27 12.56 16.93
CA GLN A 288 7.48 13.05 18.07
C GLN A 288 8.34 13.46 19.27
N LYS A 289 9.45 12.74 19.49
CA LYS A 289 10.39 13.04 20.59
C LYS A 289 11.36 14.19 20.25
N ASN A 290 11.56 14.47 18.96
CA ASN A 290 12.51 15.46 18.44
C ASN A 290 11.80 16.40 17.44
N PRO A 291 10.89 17.29 17.90
CA PRO A 291 10.10 18.14 17.02
C PRO A 291 10.90 19.20 16.25
N GLU A 292 12.18 19.35 16.55
CA GLU A 292 13.13 20.26 15.87
C GLU A 292 14.04 19.50 14.86
N ALA A 293 13.85 18.20 14.65
CA ALA A 293 14.65 17.38 13.75
C ALA A 293 14.37 17.64 12.26
#